data_873a5d700de17395854dca162d9eb397
#
_entry.id   873a5d700de17395854dca162d9eb397
#
_cell.length_a   1.000
_cell.length_b   1.000
_cell.length_c   1.000
_cell.angle_alpha   90.00
_cell.angle_beta   90.00
_cell.angle_gamma   90.00
#
_symmetry.space_group_name_H-M   'P 1'
#
loop_
_entity.id
_entity.type
_entity.pdbx_description
1 polymer ?
#
loop_
_entity_poly.entity_id
_entity_poly.type
_entity_poly.pdbx_seq_one_letter_code
_entity_poly.pdbx_strand_id
1 'polypeptide(L)'
;MLIRCFIVLLFCATAHAAKKRAQPVVEKPLAPEEAARTMQVPEGFNVTLFAGEPTITQPIGFCIDDRGRLWVAEAKNYPDKKAGKNDRIIILEDTDGDGRHDERIVFYDKLEYVSGIEVGFGGVWVMSIPNFYFIPDEDYDGVPDGEPKVLLDGFGTHANAHNIANGFAWGPDGWLYGTHGVTNWSLPGKPGMPKEERRRLEGGVWRYHPVQHRWEIFAD
;
A
#
# COMPACT_ATOMS: atom_id res chain seq x y z
N MET A 1 46.21 67.78 -1.74
CA MET A 1 45.15 67.80 -2.74
C MET A 1 44.89 66.32 -3.08
N LEU A 2 43.93 65.71 -2.37
CA LEU A 2 43.62 64.28 -2.49
C LEU A 2 42.39 64.10 -3.41
N ILE A 3 42.59 63.42 -4.55
CA ILE A 3 41.56 63.08 -5.49
C ILE A 3 40.97 61.75 -5.07
N ARG A 4 39.70 61.75 -4.66
CA ARG A 4 38.94 60.53 -4.37
C ARG A 4 38.28 60.04 -5.67
N CYS A 5 38.76 58.90 -6.19
CA CYS A 5 38.09 58.17 -7.25
C CYS A 5 36.86 57.39 -6.67
N PHE A 6 35.68 57.79 -7.15
CA PHE A 6 34.45 56.99 -6.90
C PHE A 6 34.31 55.93 -8.01
N ILE A 7 34.44 54.66 -7.66
CA ILE A 7 34.09 53.56 -8.56
C ILE A 7 32.62 53.27 -8.36
N VAL A 8 31.82 53.55 -9.39
CA VAL A 8 30.40 53.16 -9.44
C VAL A 8 30.32 51.75 -10.03
N LEU A 9 30.02 50.75 -9.18
CA LEU A 9 29.73 49.41 -9.63
C LEU A 9 28.27 49.31 -10.09
N LEU A 10 28.07 49.24 -11.42
CA LEU A 10 26.77 48.98 -12.02
C LEU A 10 26.46 47.47 -11.88
N PHE A 11 25.55 47.11 -10.97
CA PHE A 11 24.99 45.75 -10.90
C PHE A 11 23.94 45.61 -12.01
N CYS A 12 24.30 44.90 -13.08
CA CYS A 12 23.35 44.49 -14.12
C CYS A 12 22.59 43.27 -13.61
N ALA A 13 21.39 43.47 -13.04
CA ALA A 13 20.48 42.38 -12.65
C ALA A 13 19.83 41.83 -13.92
N THR A 14 20.35 40.73 -14.44
CA THR A 14 19.65 39.93 -15.47
C THR A 14 18.50 39.17 -14.83
N ALA A 15 17.30 39.68 -14.98
CA ALA A 15 16.09 38.96 -14.61
C ALA A 15 15.91 37.73 -15.52
N HIS A 16 16.28 36.56 -15.05
CA HIS A 16 15.92 35.31 -15.69
C HIS A 16 14.42 35.11 -15.51
N ALA A 17 13.64 35.42 -16.54
CA ALA A 17 12.24 35.02 -16.58
C ALA A 17 12.15 33.48 -16.58
N ALA A 18 11.78 32.91 -15.45
CA ALA A 18 11.50 31.49 -15.36
C ALA A 18 10.37 31.16 -16.36
N LYS A 19 10.70 30.47 -17.45
CA LYS A 19 9.71 29.91 -18.36
C LYS A 19 8.78 29.05 -17.51
N LYS A 20 7.52 29.48 -17.33
CA LYS A 20 6.46 28.62 -16.79
C LYS A 20 6.44 27.33 -17.63
N ARG A 21 6.85 26.22 -17.04
CA ARG A 21 6.64 24.91 -17.66
C ARG A 21 5.13 24.77 -17.89
N ALA A 22 4.74 24.58 -19.15
CA ALA A 22 3.37 24.21 -19.48
C ALA A 22 3.01 22.99 -18.62
N GLN A 23 1.92 23.07 -17.88
CA GLN A 23 1.39 21.91 -17.16
C GLN A 23 1.11 20.83 -18.20
N PRO A 24 1.52 19.58 -17.97
CA PRO A 24 1.16 18.50 -18.89
C PRO A 24 -0.37 18.48 -19.02
N VAL A 25 -0.85 18.38 -20.23
CA VAL A 25 -2.29 18.13 -20.48
C VAL A 25 -2.55 16.75 -19.88
N VAL A 26 -3.32 16.71 -18.80
CA VAL A 26 -3.78 15.44 -18.21
C VAL A 26 -4.84 14.91 -19.18
N GLU A 27 -4.44 13.97 -20.02
CA GLU A 27 -5.39 13.24 -20.85
C GLU A 27 -6.40 12.52 -19.93
N LYS A 28 -7.67 12.51 -20.36
CA LYS A 28 -8.69 11.78 -19.62
C LYS A 28 -8.28 10.30 -19.55
N PRO A 29 -8.31 9.65 -18.38
CA PRO A 29 -8.03 8.23 -18.27
C PRO A 29 -8.90 7.42 -19.25
N LEU A 30 -8.32 6.42 -19.88
CA LEU A 30 -9.06 5.47 -20.72
C LEU A 30 -10.08 4.70 -19.88
N ALA A 31 -11.20 4.32 -20.47
CA ALA A 31 -12.08 3.33 -19.87
C ALA A 31 -11.34 2.00 -19.67
N PRO A 32 -11.63 1.21 -18.62
CA PRO A 32 -10.90 -0.01 -18.32
C PRO A 32 -10.81 -0.99 -19.51
N GLU A 33 -11.88 -1.18 -20.26
CA GLU A 33 -11.93 -2.04 -21.45
C GLU A 33 -11.05 -1.51 -22.57
N GLU A 34 -11.00 -0.19 -22.73
CA GLU A 34 -10.16 0.44 -23.74
C GLU A 34 -8.69 0.34 -23.34
N ALA A 35 -8.38 0.56 -22.06
CA ALA A 35 -7.04 0.40 -21.53
C ALA A 35 -6.52 -1.02 -21.78
N ALA A 36 -7.31 -2.06 -21.48
CA ALA A 36 -6.94 -3.45 -21.71
C ALA A 36 -6.66 -3.74 -23.17
N ARG A 37 -7.49 -3.23 -24.10
CA ARG A 37 -7.31 -3.43 -25.54
C ARG A 37 -6.10 -2.72 -26.15
N THR A 38 -5.65 -1.64 -25.53
CA THR A 38 -4.50 -0.86 -26.02
C THR A 38 -3.16 -1.31 -25.46
N MET A 39 -3.15 -2.26 -24.51
CA MET A 39 -1.92 -2.83 -23.97
C MET A 39 -1.18 -3.62 -25.05
N GLN A 40 0.12 -3.38 -25.15
CA GLN A 40 1.02 -4.12 -26.03
C GLN A 40 1.69 -5.25 -25.26
N VAL A 41 1.49 -6.46 -25.69
CA VAL A 41 2.06 -7.66 -25.08
C VAL A 41 2.85 -8.48 -26.12
N PRO A 42 3.80 -9.33 -25.71
CA PRO A 42 4.50 -10.22 -26.63
C PRO A 42 3.54 -11.17 -27.35
N GLU A 43 4.00 -11.71 -28.50
CA GLU A 43 3.26 -12.74 -29.24
C GLU A 43 2.93 -13.95 -28.35
N GLY A 44 1.69 -14.43 -28.44
CA GLY A 44 1.19 -15.54 -27.63
C GLY A 44 0.57 -15.14 -26.29
N PHE A 45 0.61 -13.84 -25.93
CA PHE A 45 -0.06 -13.33 -24.74
C PHE A 45 -1.31 -12.54 -25.11
N ASN A 46 -2.32 -12.61 -24.25
CA ASN A 46 -3.54 -11.82 -24.34
C ASN A 46 -3.76 -11.05 -23.03
N VAL A 47 -4.45 -9.91 -23.12
CA VAL A 47 -4.87 -9.12 -21.95
C VAL A 47 -6.37 -9.22 -21.81
N THR A 48 -6.84 -9.70 -20.66
CA THR A 48 -8.25 -9.71 -20.28
C THR A 48 -8.46 -8.74 -19.14
N LEU A 49 -9.50 -7.93 -19.21
CA LEU A 49 -9.89 -7.08 -18.09
C LEU A 49 -10.59 -7.94 -17.04
N PHE A 50 -9.93 -8.21 -15.93
CA PHE A 50 -10.52 -8.92 -14.81
C PHE A 50 -11.47 -8.02 -14.01
N ALA A 51 -11.01 -6.83 -13.62
CA ALA A 51 -11.80 -5.83 -12.93
C ALA A 51 -11.24 -4.43 -13.18
N GLY A 52 -12.09 -3.42 -13.11
CA GLY A 52 -11.74 -2.01 -13.24
C GLY A 52 -12.70 -1.13 -12.47
N GLU A 53 -12.47 0.17 -12.48
CA GLU A 53 -13.45 1.11 -11.91
C GLU A 53 -14.79 1.02 -12.64
N PRO A 54 -15.93 1.11 -11.92
CA PRO A 54 -16.09 1.40 -10.49
C PRO A 54 -16.08 0.17 -9.56
N THR A 55 -15.87 -1.04 -10.07
CA THR A 55 -15.89 -2.27 -9.26
C THR A 55 -14.80 -2.25 -8.19
N ILE A 56 -13.60 -1.80 -8.55
CA ILE A 56 -12.49 -1.55 -7.64
C ILE A 56 -12.19 -0.05 -7.58
N THR A 57 -11.74 0.41 -6.41
CA THR A 57 -11.42 1.83 -6.18
C THR A 57 -10.08 1.96 -5.47
N GLN A 58 -9.13 2.69 -6.04
CA GLN A 58 -7.80 2.93 -5.46
C GLN A 58 -7.16 1.65 -4.86
N PRO A 59 -6.95 0.60 -5.65
CA PRO A 59 -6.29 -0.61 -5.17
C PRO A 59 -4.83 -0.28 -4.83
N ILE A 60 -4.40 -0.61 -3.60
CA ILE A 60 -3.02 -0.39 -3.15
C ILE A 60 -2.21 -1.69 -3.06
N GLY A 61 -2.88 -2.80 -2.94
CA GLY A 61 -2.30 -4.12 -2.90
C GLY A 61 -3.34 -5.18 -3.17
N PHE A 62 -2.88 -6.33 -3.59
CA PHE A 62 -3.73 -7.51 -3.79
C PHE A 62 -2.93 -8.79 -3.58
N CYS A 63 -3.64 -9.87 -3.31
CA CYS A 63 -3.12 -11.23 -3.33
C CYS A 63 -4.17 -12.17 -3.95
N ILE A 64 -3.77 -13.38 -4.25
CA ILE A 64 -4.66 -14.41 -4.81
C ILE A 64 -4.63 -15.60 -3.86
N ASP A 65 -5.80 -16.09 -3.46
CA ASP A 65 -5.90 -17.26 -2.61
C ASP A 65 -5.78 -18.57 -3.40
N ASP A 66 -5.82 -19.69 -2.69
CA ASP A 66 -5.71 -21.05 -3.26
C ASP A 66 -6.93 -21.47 -4.09
N ARG A 67 -8.04 -20.73 -4.01
CA ARG A 67 -9.22 -20.89 -4.88
C ARG A 67 -9.15 -20.01 -6.13
N GLY A 68 -8.12 -19.17 -6.27
CA GLY A 68 -7.99 -18.24 -7.38
C GLY A 68 -8.75 -16.91 -7.22
N ARG A 69 -9.34 -16.65 -6.05
CA ARG A 69 -10.04 -15.39 -5.78
C ARG A 69 -9.04 -14.27 -5.57
N LEU A 70 -9.33 -13.10 -6.13
CA LEU A 70 -8.51 -11.90 -6.00
C LEU A 70 -8.97 -11.10 -4.77
N TRP A 71 -8.09 -10.99 -3.79
CA TRP A 71 -8.27 -10.16 -2.61
C TRP A 71 -7.62 -8.81 -2.80
N VAL A 72 -8.38 -7.73 -2.68
CA VAL A 72 -7.92 -6.37 -2.98
C VAL A 72 -8.07 -5.47 -1.76
N ALA A 73 -6.98 -4.79 -1.39
CA ALA A 73 -7.01 -3.71 -0.43
C ALA A 73 -7.29 -2.38 -1.15
N GLU A 74 -8.43 -1.77 -0.87
CA GLU A 74 -8.85 -0.48 -1.41
C GLU A 74 -8.52 0.64 -0.41
N ALA A 75 -7.53 1.48 -0.74
CA ALA A 75 -7.06 2.58 0.10
C ALA A 75 -7.79 3.90 -0.23
N LYS A 76 -9.08 3.94 0.03
CA LYS A 76 -9.96 5.09 -0.30
C LYS A 76 -9.60 6.37 0.44
N ASN A 77 -8.90 6.25 1.58
CA ASN A 77 -8.42 7.37 2.37
C ASN A 77 -7.10 7.96 1.87
N TYR A 78 -6.35 7.22 1.06
CA TYR A 78 -5.05 7.68 0.57
C TYR A 78 -5.20 8.85 -0.42
N PRO A 79 -4.42 9.93 -0.33
CA PRO A 79 -3.35 10.16 0.67
C PRO A 79 -3.80 10.90 1.95
N ASP A 80 -5.10 11.12 2.16
CA ASP A 80 -5.61 11.88 3.30
C ASP A 80 -5.78 11.01 4.55
N LYS A 81 -4.87 11.18 5.51
CA LYS A 81 -4.87 10.46 6.80
C LYS A 81 -6.03 10.84 7.72
N LYS A 82 -6.80 11.87 7.40
CA LYS A 82 -7.90 12.38 8.23
C LYS A 82 -9.27 11.92 7.78
N ALA A 83 -9.34 11.20 6.66
CA ALA A 83 -10.61 10.84 6.03
C ALA A 83 -11.44 9.83 6.84
N GLY A 84 -10.85 9.19 7.86
CA GLY A 84 -11.54 8.24 8.75
C GLY A 84 -11.46 6.79 8.27
N LYS A 85 -12.33 5.93 8.81
CA LYS A 85 -12.33 4.49 8.51
C LYS A 85 -13.19 4.20 7.28
N ASN A 86 -12.58 4.21 6.11
CA ASN A 86 -13.22 3.98 4.81
C ASN A 86 -12.51 2.96 3.93
N ASP A 87 -11.28 2.62 4.31
CA ASP A 87 -10.51 1.63 3.57
C ASP A 87 -11.11 0.25 3.80
N ARG A 88 -11.01 -0.60 2.79
CA ARG A 88 -11.67 -1.90 2.85
C ARG A 88 -10.90 -2.98 2.11
N ILE A 89 -11.26 -4.20 2.41
CA ILE A 89 -10.84 -5.39 1.68
C ILE A 89 -12.05 -5.92 0.94
N ILE A 90 -11.87 -6.19 -0.33
CA ILE A 90 -12.86 -6.85 -1.18
C ILE A 90 -12.29 -8.14 -1.75
N ILE A 91 -13.18 -9.06 -2.10
CA ILE A 91 -12.88 -10.29 -2.81
C ILE A 91 -13.59 -10.23 -4.15
N LEU A 92 -12.86 -10.58 -5.21
CA LEU A 92 -13.41 -10.74 -6.55
C LEU A 92 -13.19 -12.19 -6.99
N GLU A 93 -14.25 -12.82 -7.50
CA GLU A 93 -14.23 -14.20 -7.94
C GLU A 93 -14.72 -14.31 -9.38
N ASP A 94 -14.01 -15.09 -10.18
CA ASP A 94 -14.39 -15.53 -11.51
C ASP A 94 -14.97 -16.94 -11.36
N THR A 95 -16.31 -17.04 -11.40
CA THR A 95 -17.01 -18.28 -11.09
C THR A 95 -17.22 -19.17 -12.31
N ASP A 96 -17.10 -18.63 -13.52
CA ASP A 96 -17.30 -19.36 -14.78
C ASP A 96 -16.01 -19.59 -15.58
N GLY A 97 -14.90 -18.99 -15.15
CA GLY A 97 -13.56 -19.19 -15.73
C GLY A 97 -13.32 -18.41 -17.02
N ASP A 98 -14.04 -17.33 -17.26
CA ASP A 98 -13.89 -16.50 -18.47
C ASP A 98 -12.77 -15.44 -18.35
N GLY A 99 -12.14 -15.33 -17.17
CA GLY A 99 -11.09 -14.37 -16.88
C GLY A 99 -11.61 -13.01 -16.43
N ARG A 100 -12.89 -12.91 -16.07
CA ARG A 100 -13.55 -11.74 -15.50
C ARG A 100 -14.17 -12.10 -14.17
N HIS A 101 -14.31 -11.13 -13.29
CA HIS A 101 -15.01 -11.38 -12.04
C HIS A 101 -16.53 -11.35 -12.24
N ASP A 102 -17.22 -12.30 -11.64
CA ASP A 102 -18.69 -12.37 -11.56
C ASP A 102 -19.17 -11.91 -10.20
N GLU A 103 -18.43 -12.26 -9.16
CA GLU A 103 -18.79 -11.97 -7.79
C GLU A 103 -17.86 -10.94 -7.16
N ARG A 104 -18.44 -10.11 -6.29
CA ARG A 104 -17.74 -9.12 -5.50
C ARG A 104 -18.26 -9.09 -4.09
N ILE A 105 -17.43 -9.47 -3.14
CA ILE A 105 -17.72 -9.49 -1.70
C ILE A 105 -16.95 -8.36 -1.03
N VAL A 106 -17.59 -7.66 -0.08
CA VAL A 106 -16.89 -6.76 0.85
C VAL A 106 -16.56 -7.55 2.09
N PHE A 107 -15.30 -7.96 2.23
CA PHE A 107 -14.84 -8.74 3.37
C PHE A 107 -14.79 -7.91 4.65
N TYR A 108 -14.14 -6.74 4.60
CA TYR A 108 -14.04 -5.86 5.76
C TYR A 108 -13.90 -4.39 5.32
N ASP A 109 -14.67 -3.47 5.91
CA ASP A 109 -14.79 -2.08 5.45
C ASP A 109 -14.50 -1.00 6.51
N LYS A 110 -13.88 -1.40 7.64
CA LYS A 110 -13.60 -0.48 8.75
C LYS A 110 -12.11 -0.25 8.97
N LEU A 111 -11.32 -0.32 7.89
CA LEU A 111 -9.88 -0.06 7.94
C LEU A 111 -9.59 1.43 7.81
N GLU A 112 -8.42 1.81 8.32
CA GLU A 112 -7.89 3.17 8.24
C GLU A 112 -6.46 3.10 7.72
N TYR A 113 -6.23 3.70 6.55
CA TYR A 113 -4.91 3.76 5.95
C TYR A 113 -4.29 2.38 5.64
N VAL A 114 -5.03 1.55 4.92
CA VAL A 114 -4.56 0.23 4.49
C VAL A 114 -3.38 0.36 3.52
N SER A 115 -2.37 -0.49 3.66
CA SER A 115 -1.18 -0.46 2.83
C SER A 115 -0.63 -1.82 2.42
N GLY A 116 -1.17 -2.90 2.95
CA GLY A 116 -0.77 -4.25 2.58
C GLY A 116 -1.80 -5.29 2.98
N ILE A 117 -1.87 -6.36 2.21
CA ILE A 117 -2.76 -7.49 2.42
C ILE A 117 -2.06 -8.79 2.01
N GLU A 118 -2.35 -9.87 2.74
CA GLU A 118 -2.03 -11.24 2.36
C GLU A 118 -3.04 -12.19 3.00
N VAL A 119 -3.29 -13.35 2.40
CA VAL A 119 -4.20 -14.37 2.92
C VAL A 119 -3.45 -15.64 3.27
N GLY A 120 -3.99 -16.38 4.23
CA GLY A 120 -3.43 -17.67 4.63
C GLY A 120 -3.54 -17.91 6.13
N PHE A 121 -3.31 -19.15 6.54
CA PHE A 121 -3.36 -19.58 7.94
C PHE A 121 -4.69 -19.23 8.64
N GLY A 122 -5.81 -19.41 7.95
CA GLY A 122 -7.16 -19.23 8.51
C GLY A 122 -7.60 -17.78 8.62
N GLY A 123 -7.09 -16.89 7.72
CA GLY A 123 -7.55 -15.50 7.70
C GLY A 123 -6.73 -14.57 6.86
N VAL A 124 -6.92 -13.29 7.10
CA VAL A 124 -6.38 -12.18 6.32
C VAL A 124 -5.43 -11.33 7.16
N TRP A 125 -4.23 -11.14 6.64
CA TRP A 125 -3.14 -10.37 7.26
C TRP A 125 -3.11 -8.98 6.65
N VAL A 126 -3.29 -7.95 7.46
CA VAL A 126 -3.52 -6.59 6.97
C VAL A 126 -2.58 -5.60 7.64
N MET A 127 -1.87 -4.82 6.84
CA MET A 127 -1.26 -3.59 7.31
C MET A 127 -2.26 -2.45 7.14
N SER A 128 -2.70 -1.90 8.25
CA SER A 128 -3.52 -0.69 8.31
C SER A 128 -2.94 0.20 9.40
N ILE A 129 -2.15 1.17 9.00
CA ILE A 129 -1.31 1.99 9.87
C ILE A 129 -2.16 2.63 10.98
N PRO A 130 -1.76 2.54 12.28
CA PRO A 130 -0.43 2.12 12.77
C PRO A 130 -0.29 0.64 13.11
N ASN A 131 -1.22 -0.22 12.73
CA ASN A 131 -1.31 -1.58 13.20
C ASN A 131 -1.14 -2.61 12.07
N PHE A 132 -0.57 -3.75 12.46
CA PHE A 132 -0.61 -4.98 11.70
C PHE A 132 -1.65 -5.90 12.32
N TYR A 133 -2.64 -6.30 11.52
CA TYR A 133 -3.81 -7.06 11.96
C TYR A 133 -3.84 -8.45 11.37
N PHE A 134 -4.53 -9.34 12.10
CA PHE A 134 -5.08 -10.59 11.60
C PHE A 134 -6.60 -10.56 11.74
N ILE A 135 -7.31 -10.82 10.65
CA ILE A 135 -8.77 -10.93 10.60
C ILE A 135 -9.09 -12.41 10.31
N PRO A 136 -9.70 -13.14 11.26
CA PRO A 136 -9.98 -14.57 11.07
C PRO A 136 -11.05 -14.79 9.98
N ASP A 137 -10.86 -15.84 9.18
CA ASP A 137 -11.77 -16.40 8.18
C ASP A 137 -11.37 -17.87 8.03
N GLU A 138 -11.77 -18.71 9.01
CA GLU A 138 -11.25 -20.07 9.17
C GLU A 138 -11.84 -21.04 8.14
N ASP A 139 -13.06 -20.81 7.69
CA ASP A 139 -13.74 -21.62 6.67
C ASP A 139 -13.61 -21.05 5.25
N TYR A 140 -12.97 -19.88 5.12
CA TYR A 140 -12.69 -19.19 3.85
C TYR A 140 -13.97 -18.85 3.06
N ASP A 141 -15.06 -18.54 3.75
CA ASP A 141 -16.31 -18.15 3.12
C ASP A 141 -16.34 -16.67 2.68
N GLY A 142 -15.35 -15.88 3.09
CA GLY A 142 -15.24 -14.46 2.78
C GLY A 142 -16.02 -13.58 3.74
N VAL A 143 -16.39 -14.12 4.89
CA VAL A 143 -17.00 -13.40 6.01
C VAL A 143 -16.10 -13.52 7.24
N PRO A 144 -15.70 -12.43 7.88
CA PRO A 144 -14.85 -12.52 9.07
C PRO A 144 -15.50 -13.32 10.20
N ASP A 145 -14.79 -14.30 10.76
CA ASP A 145 -15.19 -15.09 11.93
C ASP A 145 -15.04 -14.34 13.26
N GLY A 146 -14.56 -13.12 13.22
CA GLY A 146 -14.39 -12.32 14.42
C GLY A 146 -13.75 -10.95 14.17
N GLU A 147 -13.56 -10.22 15.27
CA GLU A 147 -12.96 -8.88 15.20
C GLU A 147 -11.46 -8.95 14.84
N PRO A 148 -10.94 -7.94 14.11
CA PRO A 148 -9.52 -7.84 13.80
C PRO A 148 -8.65 -7.86 15.06
N LYS A 149 -7.65 -8.73 15.09
CA LYS A 149 -6.67 -8.84 16.18
C LYS A 149 -5.43 -8.01 15.83
N VAL A 150 -5.05 -7.06 16.68
CA VAL A 150 -3.78 -6.33 16.55
C VAL A 150 -2.64 -7.26 16.95
N LEU A 151 -1.77 -7.59 16.00
CA LEU A 151 -0.60 -8.43 16.24
C LEU A 151 0.64 -7.61 16.57
N LEU A 152 0.83 -6.51 15.87
CA LEU A 152 1.87 -5.51 16.09
C LEU A 152 1.26 -4.12 15.94
N ASP A 153 1.82 -3.16 16.69
CA ASP A 153 1.50 -1.75 16.57
C ASP A 153 2.77 -0.90 16.34
N GLY A 154 2.63 0.41 16.27
CA GLY A 154 3.76 1.34 16.19
C GLY A 154 4.34 1.53 14.80
N PHE A 155 3.68 1.06 13.75
CA PHE A 155 4.00 1.44 12.38
C PHE A 155 3.56 2.88 12.13
N GLY A 156 4.45 3.69 11.55
CA GLY A 156 4.28 5.13 11.48
C GLY A 156 4.28 5.72 10.08
N THR A 157 3.82 6.98 10.01
CA THR A 157 3.82 7.81 8.81
C THR A 157 4.55 9.13 9.08
N HIS A 158 5.63 9.08 9.85
CA HIS A 158 6.26 10.27 10.44
C HIS A 158 6.81 11.25 9.41
N ALA A 159 7.43 10.75 8.34
CA ALA A 159 8.03 11.60 7.33
C ALA A 159 7.10 11.81 6.12
N ASN A 160 6.49 10.74 5.62
CA ASN A 160 5.58 10.81 4.47
C ASN A 160 4.61 9.62 4.46
N ALA A 161 3.59 9.71 3.60
CA ALA A 161 2.58 8.69 3.43
C ALA A 161 2.94 7.60 2.42
N HIS A 162 4.03 7.79 1.65
CA HIS A 162 4.36 6.91 0.53
C HIS A 162 5.31 5.77 0.90
N ASN A 163 6.16 6.00 1.92
CA ASN A 163 7.19 5.05 2.34
C ASN A 163 6.84 4.39 3.70
N ILE A 164 5.64 3.86 3.80
CA ILE A 164 5.14 3.17 4.98
C ILE A 164 5.38 1.66 4.91
N ALA A 165 5.07 0.93 5.97
CA ALA A 165 5.07 -0.52 5.94
C ALA A 165 4.00 -1.03 4.96
N ASN A 166 4.38 -1.98 4.11
CA ASN A 166 3.54 -2.55 3.06
C ASN A 166 4.10 -3.89 2.56
N GLY A 167 3.56 -4.39 1.45
CA GLY A 167 4.12 -5.47 0.63
C GLY A 167 4.35 -6.76 1.41
N PHE A 168 3.37 -7.67 1.38
CA PHE A 168 3.47 -8.96 2.04
C PHE A 168 3.79 -10.08 1.07
N ALA A 169 4.52 -11.08 1.56
CA ALA A 169 4.73 -12.34 0.85
C ALA A 169 5.01 -13.46 1.84
N TRP A 170 4.43 -14.65 1.61
CA TRP A 170 4.81 -15.85 2.33
C TRP A 170 6.17 -16.35 1.87
N GLY A 171 7.06 -16.58 2.83
CA GLY A 171 8.33 -17.25 2.58
C GLY A 171 8.17 -18.78 2.58
N PRO A 172 9.11 -19.50 1.95
CA PRO A 172 9.09 -20.96 1.95
C PRO A 172 9.35 -21.59 3.33
N ASP A 173 9.74 -20.76 4.30
CA ASP A 173 9.96 -21.10 5.71
C ASP A 173 8.70 -20.90 6.58
N GLY A 174 7.56 -20.51 5.97
CA GLY A 174 6.30 -20.31 6.66
C GLY A 174 6.17 -18.98 7.41
N TRP A 175 7.10 -18.05 7.20
CA TRP A 175 7.00 -16.68 7.72
C TRP A 175 6.30 -15.77 6.73
N LEU A 176 5.53 -14.84 7.24
CA LEU A 176 5.03 -13.70 6.46
C LEU A 176 6.07 -12.58 6.51
N TYR A 177 6.59 -12.22 5.35
CA TYR A 177 7.54 -11.13 5.18
C TYR A 177 6.80 -9.85 4.81
N GLY A 178 7.17 -8.74 5.45
CA GLY A 178 6.66 -7.41 5.15
C GLY A 178 7.81 -6.45 4.90
N THR A 179 7.57 -5.45 4.06
CA THR A 179 8.55 -4.41 3.76
C THR A 179 8.25 -3.12 4.51
N HIS A 180 9.27 -2.29 4.69
CA HIS A 180 9.15 -0.92 5.19
C HIS A 180 9.99 0.01 4.31
N GLY A 181 9.38 1.11 3.89
CA GLY A 181 10.07 2.06 3.01
C GLY A 181 11.14 2.87 3.74
N VAL A 182 12.12 3.34 2.99
CA VAL A 182 13.12 4.31 3.42
C VAL A 182 12.51 5.71 3.59
N THR A 183 13.16 6.64 4.26
CA THR A 183 12.69 8.01 4.52
C THR A 183 11.47 8.11 5.44
N ASN A 184 11.03 7.00 6.00
CA ASN A 184 10.05 6.94 7.06
C ASN A 184 10.57 5.97 8.13
N TRP A 185 10.08 6.07 9.35
CA TRP A 185 10.51 5.20 10.44
C TRP A 185 9.32 4.76 11.30
N SER A 186 9.48 3.63 11.93
CA SER A 186 8.51 3.01 12.82
C SER A 186 9.20 2.47 14.08
N LEU A 187 8.41 2.28 15.12
CA LEU A 187 8.81 1.54 16.31
C LEU A 187 7.83 0.38 16.52
N PRO A 188 7.88 -0.63 15.63
CA PRO A 188 6.95 -1.75 15.71
C PRO A 188 7.20 -2.60 16.96
N GLY A 189 6.14 -3.15 17.51
CA GLY A 189 6.21 -4.03 18.67
C GLY A 189 4.86 -4.70 18.94
N LYS A 190 4.86 -5.67 19.86
CA LYS A 190 3.60 -6.25 20.34
C LYS A 190 2.80 -5.19 21.10
N PRO A 191 1.46 -5.22 21.05
CA PRO A 191 0.64 -4.33 21.86
C PRO A 191 1.03 -4.35 23.33
N GLY A 192 1.16 -3.16 23.92
CA GLY A 192 1.60 -3.01 25.30
C GLY A 192 3.12 -3.04 25.55
N MET A 193 3.94 -3.33 24.54
CA MET A 193 5.40 -3.25 24.66
C MET A 193 5.82 -1.79 24.90
N PRO A 194 6.65 -1.51 25.94
CA PRO A 194 7.18 -0.18 26.19
C PRO A 194 7.95 0.37 24.99
N LYS A 195 7.83 1.67 24.74
CA LYS A 195 8.42 2.31 23.57
C LYS A 195 9.95 2.23 23.54
N GLU A 196 10.58 2.27 24.71
CA GLU A 196 12.02 2.16 24.94
C GLU A 196 12.59 0.77 24.64
N GLU A 197 11.74 -0.26 24.61
CA GLU A 197 12.13 -1.63 24.28
C GLU A 197 11.97 -1.93 22.78
N ARG A 198 11.36 -1.00 22.04
CA ARG A 198 11.09 -1.18 20.61
C ARG A 198 12.29 -0.77 19.76
N ARG A 199 12.66 -1.65 18.83
CA ARG A 199 13.69 -1.35 17.85
C ARG A 199 13.13 -0.48 16.72
N ARG A 200 13.89 0.56 16.33
CA ARG A 200 13.56 1.38 15.18
C ARG A 200 13.74 0.57 13.89
N LEU A 201 12.75 0.69 13.02
CA LEU A 201 12.76 0.19 11.64
C LEU A 201 12.66 1.38 10.69
N GLU A 202 13.64 1.53 9.81
CA GLU A 202 13.71 2.60 8.80
C GLU A 202 14.26 2.02 7.50
N GLY A 203 13.39 1.69 6.58
CA GLY A 203 13.71 0.81 5.47
C GLY A 203 13.78 -0.65 5.90
N GLY A 204 13.94 -1.57 4.96
CA GLY A 204 14.21 -2.96 5.26
C GLY A 204 12.99 -3.89 5.26
N VAL A 205 13.24 -5.07 5.78
CA VAL A 205 12.29 -6.19 5.79
C VAL A 205 12.09 -6.67 7.23
N TRP A 206 10.86 -6.86 7.61
CA TRP A 206 10.45 -7.51 8.85
C TRP A 206 9.66 -8.77 8.52
N ARG A 207 9.47 -9.66 9.48
CA ARG A 207 8.68 -10.87 9.29
C ARG A 207 7.93 -11.29 10.56
N TYR A 208 6.83 -12.00 10.35
CA TYR A 208 5.97 -12.53 11.40
C TYR A 208 5.70 -14.02 11.17
N HIS A 209 5.82 -14.82 12.21
CA HIS A 209 5.50 -16.26 12.16
C HIS A 209 4.08 -16.51 12.63
N PRO A 210 3.16 -17.00 11.79
CA PRO A 210 1.73 -17.08 12.08
C PRO A 210 1.40 -18.02 13.23
N VAL A 211 2.11 -19.14 13.33
CA VAL A 211 1.85 -20.18 14.35
C VAL A 211 2.59 -19.90 15.66
N GLN A 212 3.83 -19.41 15.60
CA GLN A 212 4.63 -19.15 16.79
C GLN A 212 4.38 -17.78 17.43
N HIS A 213 3.64 -16.90 16.71
CA HIS A 213 3.39 -15.51 17.11
C HIS A 213 4.67 -14.73 17.46
N ARG A 214 5.72 -14.98 16.67
CA ARG A 214 7.02 -14.33 16.75
C ARG A 214 7.16 -13.33 15.61
N TRP A 215 7.85 -12.26 15.85
CA TRP A 215 8.21 -11.28 14.84
C TRP A 215 9.64 -10.81 15.04
N GLU A 216 10.27 -10.36 13.97
CA GLU A 216 11.62 -9.77 14.01
C GLU A 216 11.85 -8.84 12.82
N ILE A 217 12.80 -7.91 12.97
CA ILE A 217 13.38 -7.19 11.84
C ILE A 217 14.39 -8.15 11.20
N PHE A 218 14.11 -8.55 9.97
CA PHE A 218 14.87 -9.55 9.25
C PHE A 218 16.11 -8.96 8.55
N ALA A 219 15.93 -7.80 7.91
CA ALA A 219 17.00 -7.05 7.24
C ALA A 219 16.70 -5.54 7.29
N ASP A 220 17.71 -4.72 7.56
CA ASP A 220 17.65 -3.25 7.64
C ASP A 220 18.98 -2.63 7.19
#